data_cb54b2f1a27159c19b96a5fdb44f3a8c
#
_entry.id   cb54b2f1a27159c19b96a5fdb44f3a8c
#
_cell.length_a   1.000
_cell.length_b   1.000
_cell.length_c   1.000
_cell.angle_alpha   90.00
_cell.angle_beta   90.00
_cell.angle_gamma   90.00
#
_symmetry.space_group_name_H-M   'P 1'
#
loop_
_entity.id
_entity.type
_entity.pdbx_description
1 polymer ?
#
loop_
_entity_poly.entity_id
_entity_poly.type
_entity_poly.pdbx_seq_one_letter_code
_entity_poly.pdbx_strand_id
1 'polypeptide(L)'
;MTDLNFPTIADAPEDLNALQDLLRSFEREEATQLRIKRLGWDRAWQALLMDAVEGKGPHVSQIGSTWGATMAMFDALRVFTKEEVAEIGGSAQFLPAAWETVKLLSRSEVWSIPWTIYTFVLFYRRDFLERAGVDVSQAFSTPETMNETFAKLSRKGIVPWAFPTLHSYQDLVHIASSWVRAYGGEFLAVNGVDPVFARPEAVQGLTRFFDLFPYLPPSLRGLSVEACTQAFARGETAVLIGGIELADELLISPYASQDLRENLAVTTLPGVPWIGGDHLAIWKNVHTDPALEKVAIDLVQYLAACDTQVQFFKSGNVLPARLDAYAQIEFSLDTAYETMQKILQTGRPHPPVRLWRRVEAFLEDMLLDIGSAVLRQPSVPAAEIAERMIISYEENLSAVLKR
;
A
#
# COMPACT_ATOMS: atom_id res chain seq x y z
N MET A 1 -37.62 -2.19 1.78
CA MET A 1 -36.31 -2.13 1.13
C MET A 1 -35.37 -1.52 2.14
N THR A 2 -34.32 -2.23 2.50
CA THR A 2 -33.37 -1.79 3.54
C THR A 2 -32.32 -0.88 2.90
N ASP A 3 -32.11 0.32 3.46
CA ASP A 3 -31.12 1.27 2.97
C ASP A 3 -29.82 1.10 3.77
N LEU A 4 -28.72 0.71 3.12
CA LEU A 4 -27.44 0.54 3.74
C LEU A 4 -26.42 1.59 3.24
N ASN A 5 -25.77 2.31 4.16
CA ASN A 5 -24.73 3.28 3.84
C ASN A 5 -23.38 2.57 3.75
N PHE A 6 -22.71 2.70 2.60
CA PHE A 6 -21.40 2.12 2.32
C PHE A 6 -20.45 3.17 1.71
N PRO A 7 -19.71 3.94 2.52
CA PRO A 7 -18.61 4.73 2.01
C PRO A 7 -17.46 3.84 1.56
N THR A 8 -16.95 4.14 0.39
CA THR A 8 -15.79 3.48 -0.22
C THR A 8 -14.76 4.52 -0.61
N ILE A 9 -13.49 4.13 -0.72
CA ILE A 9 -12.38 5.04 -0.94
C ILE A 9 -11.91 4.89 -2.39
N ALA A 10 -11.89 6.01 -3.13
CA ALA A 10 -11.40 6.05 -4.50
C ALA A 10 -11.02 7.50 -4.85
N ASP A 11 -9.97 7.69 -5.65
CA ASP A 11 -9.50 9.01 -6.03
C ASP A 11 -10.35 9.62 -7.15
N ALA A 12 -10.80 8.80 -8.09
CA ALA A 12 -11.66 9.22 -9.18
C ALA A 12 -13.01 8.48 -9.18
N PRO A 13 -14.09 9.08 -9.73
CA PRO A 13 -15.39 8.40 -9.85
C PRO A 13 -15.34 7.11 -10.67
N GLU A 14 -14.50 7.06 -11.71
CA GLU A 14 -14.31 5.92 -12.60
C GLU A 14 -13.75 4.70 -11.90
N ASP A 15 -12.96 4.87 -10.82
CA ASP A 15 -12.41 3.79 -10.01
C ASP A 15 -13.49 2.96 -9.32
N LEU A 16 -14.71 3.52 -9.21
CA LEU A 16 -15.84 2.83 -8.62
C LEU A 16 -16.66 1.98 -9.59
N ASN A 17 -16.42 2.07 -10.89
CA ASN A 17 -17.28 1.40 -11.88
C ASN A 17 -17.34 -0.11 -11.66
N ALA A 18 -16.19 -0.76 -11.49
CA ALA A 18 -16.11 -2.19 -11.22
C ALA A 18 -16.84 -2.58 -9.93
N LEU A 19 -16.66 -1.81 -8.86
CA LEU A 19 -17.35 -2.03 -7.60
C LEU A 19 -18.86 -1.84 -7.72
N GLN A 20 -19.32 -0.80 -8.41
CA GLN A 20 -20.75 -0.55 -8.61
C GLN A 20 -21.43 -1.70 -9.37
N ASP A 21 -20.74 -2.32 -10.34
CA ASP A 21 -21.29 -3.46 -11.07
C ASP A 21 -21.48 -4.67 -10.16
N LEU A 22 -20.50 -4.97 -9.28
CA LEU A 22 -20.61 -6.00 -8.26
C LEU A 22 -21.78 -5.70 -7.29
N LEU A 23 -21.84 -4.49 -6.78
CA LEU A 23 -22.87 -4.10 -5.81
C LEU A 23 -24.29 -4.15 -6.40
N ARG A 24 -24.48 -3.84 -7.69
CA ARG A 24 -25.78 -4.01 -8.36
C ARG A 24 -26.26 -5.47 -8.40
N SER A 25 -25.36 -6.43 -8.43
CA SER A 25 -25.74 -7.85 -8.34
C SER A 25 -26.21 -8.20 -6.92
N PHE A 26 -25.48 -7.76 -5.91
CA PHE A 26 -25.88 -7.92 -4.50
C PHE A 26 -27.24 -7.26 -4.20
N GLU A 27 -27.47 -6.02 -4.66
CA GLU A 27 -28.72 -5.29 -4.45
C GLU A 27 -29.95 -6.03 -4.99
N ARG A 28 -29.78 -6.71 -6.15
CA ARG A 28 -30.86 -7.50 -6.76
C ARG A 28 -31.14 -8.78 -5.99
N GLU A 29 -30.10 -9.45 -5.49
CA GLU A 29 -30.21 -10.71 -4.76
C GLU A 29 -30.84 -10.51 -3.37
N GLU A 30 -30.41 -9.45 -2.65
CA GLU A 30 -30.85 -9.16 -1.28
C GLU A 30 -32.05 -8.20 -1.20
N ALA A 31 -32.59 -7.75 -2.33
CA ALA A 31 -33.69 -6.78 -2.40
C ALA A 31 -33.42 -5.52 -1.53
N THR A 32 -32.19 -5.08 -1.48
CA THR A 32 -31.69 -3.93 -0.69
C THR A 32 -31.27 -2.78 -1.60
N GLN A 33 -31.03 -1.61 -1.01
CA GLN A 33 -30.45 -0.46 -1.70
C GLN A 33 -29.17 -0.02 -0.97
N LEU A 34 -28.07 0.09 -1.70
CA LEU A 34 -26.82 0.57 -1.19
C LEU A 34 -26.63 2.06 -1.50
N ARG A 35 -26.34 2.85 -0.49
CA ARG A 35 -25.95 4.25 -0.63
C ARG A 35 -24.42 4.34 -0.61
N ILE A 36 -23.82 4.29 -1.80
CA ILE A 36 -22.39 4.37 -1.98
C ILE A 36 -21.98 5.84 -1.90
N LYS A 37 -21.05 6.16 -0.99
CA LYS A 37 -20.43 7.48 -0.89
C LYS A 37 -18.94 7.36 -1.18
N ARG A 38 -18.48 8.02 -2.24
CA ARG A 38 -17.05 8.09 -2.54
C ARG A 38 -16.35 9.05 -1.56
N LEU A 39 -15.24 8.59 -1.01
CA LEU A 39 -14.29 9.38 -0.23
C LEU A 39 -12.94 9.34 -0.97
N GLY A 40 -12.26 10.47 -1.11
CA GLY A 40 -10.86 10.51 -1.54
C GLY A 40 -9.94 10.10 -0.39
N TRP A 41 -8.78 9.50 -0.69
CA TRP A 41 -7.80 9.10 0.31
C TRP A 41 -7.37 10.25 1.23
N ASP A 42 -7.26 11.46 0.69
CA ASP A 42 -6.91 12.68 1.42
C ASP A 42 -7.87 13.03 2.58
N ARG A 43 -9.14 12.58 2.50
CA ARG A 43 -10.21 12.90 3.46
C ARG A 43 -10.81 11.71 4.16
N ALA A 44 -10.64 10.49 3.63
CA ALA A 44 -11.33 9.30 4.12
C ALA A 44 -11.00 9.02 5.58
N TRP A 45 -9.72 9.08 5.96
CA TRP A 45 -9.30 8.88 7.35
C TRP A 45 -9.99 9.87 8.31
N GLN A 46 -9.93 11.17 8.00
CA GLN A 46 -10.50 12.19 8.87
C GLN A 46 -12.03 12.07 8.98
N ALA A 47 -12.70 11.80 7.86
CA ALA A 47 -14.15 11.64 7.84
C ALA A 47 -14.59 10.46 8.70
N LEU A 48 -14.00 9.28 8.50
CA LEU A 48 -14.37 8.08 9.26
C LEU A 48 -13.94 8.16 10.73
N LEU A 49 -12.82 8.83 11.05
CA LEU A 49 -12.42 9.07 12.43
C LEU A 49 -13.42 9.98 13.17
N MET A 50 -13.90 11.04 12.52
CA MET A 50 -14.91 11.91 13.10
C MET A 50 -16.23 11.16 13.31
N ASP A 51 -16.66 10.34 12.34
CA ASP A 51 -17.82 9.48 12.48
C ASP A 51 -17.67 8.51 13.68
N ALA A 52 -16.47 7.95 13.89
CA ALA A 52 -16.17 7.07 15.03
C ALA A 52 -16.26 7.82 16.37
N VAL A 53 -15.69 9.02 16.45
CA VAL A 53 -15.71 9.86 17.67
C VAL A 53 -17.14 10.31 18.00
N GLU A 54 -17.96 10.63 17.00
CA GLU A 54 -19.33 11.08 17.18
C GLU A 54 -20.34 9.94 17.37
N GLY A 55 -19.93 8.68 17.17
CA GLY A 55 -20.84 7.52 17.21
C GLY A 55 -21.89 7.53 16.09
N LYS A 56 -21.58 8.12 14.94
CA LYS A 56 -22.47 8.30 13.79
C LYS A 56 -21.95 7.64 12.51
N GLY A 57 -21.25 6.53 12.66
CA GLY A 57 -20.64 5.84 11.53
C GLY A 57 -21.63 5.35 10.48
N PRO A 58 -21.15 5.00 9.29
CA PRO A 58 -21.93 4.29 8.27
C PRO A 58 -22.34 2.90 8.78
N HIS A 59 -23.03 2.11 7.97
CA HIS A 59 -23.36 0.73 8.35
C HIS A 59 -22.19 -0.22 8.06
N VAL A 60 -21.64 -0.15 6.86
CA VAL A 60 -20.40 -0.83 6.44
C VAL A 60 -19.48 0.21 5.83
N SER A 61 -18.17 0.06 5.96
CA SER A 61 -17.22 0.91 5.25
C SER A 61 -15.99 0.14 4.80
N GLN A 62 -15.39 0.62 3.71
CA GLN A 62 -13.98 0.39 3.42
C GLN A 62 -13.13 1.19 4.40
N ILE A 63 -12.09 0.58 4.93
CA ILE A 63 -11.08 1.22 5.77
C ILE A 63 -9.69 0.73 5.36
N GLY A 64 -8.68 1.58 5.45
CA GLY A 64 -7.29 1.12 5.26
C GLY A 64 -6.89 0.11 6.34
N SER A 65 -6.06 -0.85 6.00
CA SER A 65 -5.65 -1.98 6.86
C SER A 65 -5.03 -1.54 8.20
N THR A 66 -4.45 -0.34 8.25
CA THR A 66 -3.85 0.24 9.47
C THR A 66 -4.83 1.04 10.33
N TRP A 67 -6.07 1.26 9.87
CA TRP A 67 -7.04 2.16 10.55
C TRP A 67 -7.91 1.45 11.56
N GLY A 68 -8.18 0.16 11.35
CA GLY A 68 -9.10 -0.63 12.16
C GLY A 68 -8.77 -0.60 13.66
N ALA A 69 -7.48 -0.65 13.99
CA ALA A 69 -7.01 -0.61 15.38
C ALA A 69 -7.41 0.71 16.10
N THR A 70 -7.33 1.85 15.42
CA THR A 70 -7.74 3.14 15.99
C THR A 70 -9.26 3.23 16.12
N MET A 71 -10.03 2.82 15.11
CA MET A 71 -11.49 2.86 15.13
C MET A 71 -12.09 1.92 16.18
N ALA A 72 -11.49 0.74 16.37
CA ALA A 72 -11.87 -0.19 17.45
C ALA A 72 -11.68 0.40 18.85
N MET A 73 -10.72 1.31 19.04
CA MET A 73 -10.54 2.02 20.32
C MET A 73 -11.69 2.96 20.66
N PHE A 74 -12.27 3.61 19.66
CA PHE A 74 -13.44 4.48 19.85
C PHE A 74 -14.73 3.68 20.01
N ASP A 75 -14.63 2.34 20.09
CA ASP A 75 -15.77 1.44 20.20
C ASP A 75 -16.77 1.59 19.03
N ALA A 76 -16.26 2.03 17.88
CA ALA A 76 -17.09 2.34 16.71
C ALA A 76 -17.43 1.10 15.89
N LEU A 77 -16.56 0.09 15.87
CA LEU A 77 -16.70 -1.07 15.02
C LEU A 77 -17.36 -2.24 15.76
N ARG A 78 -18.14 -3.02 15.02
CA ARG A 78 -18.69 -4.30 15.46
C ARG A 78 -17.63 -5.40 15.34
N VAL A 79 -17.56 -6.28 16.34
CA VAL A 79 -16.72 -7.49 16.28
C VAL A 79 -17.43 -8.55 15.45
N PHE A 80 -16.72 -9.20 14.54
CA PHE A 80 -17.20 -10.39 13.85
C PHE A 80 -17.18 -11.60 14.77
N THR A 81 -18.24 -12.40 14.75
CA THR A 81 -18.31 -13.66 15.50
C THR A 81 -17.43 -14.73 14.85
N LYS A 82 -17.15 -15.80 15.59
CA LYS A 82 -16.38 -16.94 15.04
C LYS A 82 -17.14 -17.65 13.90
N GLU A 83 -18.45 -17.69 14.00
CA GLU A 83 -19.35 -18.28 13.02
C GLU A 83 -19.28 -17.46 11.72
N GLU A 84 -19.42 -16.13 11.78
CA GLU A 84 -19.32 -15.25 10.62
C GLU A 84 -17.93 -15.34 9.94
N VAL A 85 -16.86 -15.41 10.73
CA VAL A 85 -15.52 -15.64 10.20
C VAL A 85 -15.41 -17.01 9.53
N ALA A 86 -16.05 -18.06 10.07
CA ALA A 86 -16.06 -19.38 9.47
C ALA A 86 -16.84 -19.40 8.14
N GLU A 87 -17.95 -18.66 8.04
CA GLU A 87 -18.78 -18.58 6.83
C GLU A 87 -18.03 -17.98 5.63
N ILE A 88 -17.09 -17.05 5.85
CA ILE A 88 -16.18 -16.54 4.80
C ILE A 88 -14.97 -17.44 4.53
N GLY A 89 -14.94 -18.65 5.12
CA GLY A 89 -13.87 -19.65 4.96
C GLY A 89 -12.75 -19.56 6.00
N GLY A 90 -12.85 -18.66 6.98
CA GLY A 90 -11.86 -18.48 8.05
C GLY A 90 -10.55 -17.82 7.61
N SER A 91 -9.65 -17.62 8.55
CA SER A 91 -8.37 -16.94 8.33
C SER A 91 -7.46 -17.62 7.30
N ALA A 92 -7.60 -18.94 7.12
CA ALA A 92 -6.75 -19.71 6.22
C ALA A 92 -6.98 -19.38 4.72
N GLN A 93 -8.12 -18.77 4.39
CA GLN A 93 -8.42 -18.35 3.01
C GLN A 93 -7.81 -17.00 2.64
N PHE A 94 -7.36 -16.24 3.62
CA PHE A 94 -6.81 -14.90 3.40
C PHE A 94 -5.29 -14.90 3.50
N LEU A 95 -4.67 -13.92 2.84
CA LEU A 95 -3.25 -13.67 2.96
C LEU A 95 -2.88 -13.44 4.44
N PRO A 96 -1.90 -14.17 5.01
CA PRO A 96 -1.53 -14.02 6.42
C PRO A 96 -1.21 -12.58 6.81
N ALA A 97 -0.47 -11.85 5.97
CA ALA A 97 -0.13 -10.45 6.19
C ALA A 97 -1.38 -9.54 6.28
N ALA A 98 -2.40 -9.77 5.45
CA ALA A 98 -3.67 -9.04 5.52
C ALA A 98 -4.50 -9.45 6.75
N TRP A 99 -4.51 -10.75 7.09
CA TRP A 99 -5.24 -11.24 8.26
C TRP A 99 -4.62 -10.80 9.59
N GLU A 100 -3.33 -10.57 9.63
CA GLU A 100 -2.65 -10.05 10.83
C GLU A 100 -3.21 -8.68 11.26
N THR A 101 -3.65 -7.86 10.31
CA THR A 101 -4.10 -6.49 10.54
C THR A 101 -5.58 -6.34 10.91
N VAL A 102 -6.38 -7.42 10.88
CA VAL A 102 -7.80 -7.38 11.29
C VAL A 102 -8.00 -7.35 12.82
N LYS A 103 -6.94 -7.55 13.58
CA LYS A 103 -6.94 -7.63 15.03
C LYS A 103 -6.05 -6.54 15.62
N LEU A 104 -6.28 -6.20 16.88
CA LEU A 104 -5.31 -5.41 17.63
C LEU A 104 -4.18 -6.32 18.14
N LEU A 105 -2.98 -5.77 18.27
CA LEU A 105 -1.76 -6.50 18.67
C LEU A 105 -1.92 -7.39 19.91
N SER A 106 -2.79 -7.05 20.85
CA SER A 106 -2.99 -7.78 22.12
C SER A 106 -4.37 -8.41 22.25
N ARG A 107 -5.16 -8.49 21.18
CA ARG A 107 -6.54 -8.97 21.21
C ARG A 107 -6.81 -10.01 20.13
N SER A 108 -7.76 -10.90 20.38
CA SER A 108 -8.16 -11.96 19.46
C SER A 108 -9.39 -11.61 18.61
N GLU A 109 -10.10 -10.54 18.97
CA GLU A 109 -11.31 -10.08 18.30
C GLU A 109 -11.00 -9.64 16.86
N VAL A 110 -11.86 -10.04 15.92
CA VAL A 110 -11.80 -9.65 14.52
C VAL A 110 -12.70 -8.44 14.31
N TRP A 111 -12.12 -7.30 13.96
CA TRP A 111 -12.82 -6.01 13.82
C TRP A 111 -13.15 -5.64 12.38
N SER A 112 -12.53 -6.32 11.44
CA SER A 112 -12.72 -6.09 10.02
C SER A 112 -12.35 -7.34 9.23
N ILE A 113 -12.75 -7.43 7.97
CA ILE A 113 -12.41 -8.53 7.07
C ILE A 113 -11.51 -7.98 5.97
N PRO A 114 -10.37 -8.61 5.65
CA PRO A 114 -9.53 -8.19 4.54
C PRO A 114 -10.31 -8.29 3.23
N TRP A 115 -10.25 -7.25 2.42
CA TRP A 115 -10.97 -7.17 1.16
C TRP A 115 -10.04 -7.12 -0.04
N THR A 116 -9.15 -6.14 -0.05
CA THR A 116 -8.16 -5.95 -1.10
C THR A 116 -6.76 -5.92 -0.50
N ILE A 117 -5.75 -6.16 -1.32
CA ILE A 117 -4.37 -5.88 -0.93
C ILE A 117 -3.75 -4.85 -1.88
N TYR A 118 -2.69 -4.20 -1.38
CA TYR A 118 -1.87 -3.27 -2.11
C TYR A 118 -0.41 -3.48 -1.76
N THR A 119 0.48 -3.37 -2.75
CA THR A 119 1.93 -3.52 -2.55
C THR A 119 2.70 -2.76 -3.61
N PHE A 120 3.90 -2.31 -3.27
CA PHE A 120 4.80 -1.65 -4.20
C PHE A 120 5.79 -2.64 -4.81
N VAL A 121 6.02 -2.47 -6.10
CA VAL A 121 6.97 -3.22 -6.91
C VAL A 121 7.89 -2.29 -7.68
N LEU A 122 8.90 -2.86 -8.29
CA LEU A 122 9.84 -2.17 -9.14
C LEU A 122 9.60 -2.60 -10.58
N PHE A 123 9.19 -1.65 -11.42
CA PHE A 123 9.13 -1.78 -12.88
C PHE A 123 10.46 -1.40 -13.48
N TYR A 124 10.94 -2.13 -14.47
CA TYR A 124 12.20 -1.82 -15.14
C TYR A 124 12.21 -2.17 -16.62
N ARG A 125 13.10 -1.51 -17.34
CA ARG A 125 13.38 -1.70 -18.77
C ARG A 125 14.56 -2.65 -18.93
N ARG A 126 14.31 -3.89 -19.42
CA ARG A 126 15.36 -4.89 -19.66
C ARG A 126 16.43 -4.37 -20.62
N ASP A 127 16.04 -3.75 -21.73
CA ASP A 127 16.94 -3.20 -22.75
C ASP A 127 17.89 -2.10 -22.18
N PHE A 128 17.41 -1.28 -21.23
CA PHE A 128 18.25 -0.28 -20.59
C PHE A 128 19.30 -0.92 -19.65
N LEU A 129 18.91 -1.96 -18.92
CA LEU A 129 19.83 -2.70 -18.06
C LEU A 129 20.89 -3.42 -18.89
N GLU A 130 20.50 -4.09 -19.99
CA GLU A 130 21.43 -4.75 -20.92
C GLU A 130 22.44 -3.77 -21.52
N ARG A 131 21.97 -2.60 -22.00
CA ARG A 131 22.83 -1.52 -22.51
C ARG A 131 23.81 -1.00 -21.45
N ALA A 132 23.43 -1.05 -20.17
CA ALA A 132 24.29 -0.66 -19.05
C ALA A 132 25.24 -1.79 -18.59
N GLY A 133 25.13 -3.00 -19.17
CA GLY A 133 25.89 -4.17 -18.76
C GLY A 133 25.55 -4.64 -17.35
N VAL A 134 24.26 -4.56 -16.99
CA VAL A 134 23.73 -4.98 -15.69
C VAL A 134 23.18 -6.40 -15.81
N ASP A 135 23.57 -7.27 -14.90
CA ASP A 135 22.91 -8.56 -14.73
C ASP A 135 21.55 -8.36 -14.06
N VAL A 136 20.49 -8.57 -14.84
CA VAL A 136 19.10 -8.38 -14.41
C VAL A 136 18.76 -9.22 -13.18
N SER A 137 19.32 -10.44 -13.06
CA SER A 137 19.03 -11.34 -11.95
C SER A 137 19.52 -10.83 -10.59
N GLN A 138 20.50 -9.92 -10.59
CA GLN A 138 21.10 -9.34 -9.39
C GLN A 138 20.78 -7.86 -9.18
N ALA A 139 20.27 -7.20 -10.21
CA ALA A 139 20.13 -5.73 -10.29
C ALA A 139 19.44 -5.09 -9.08
N PHE A 140 18.45 -5.78 -8.51
CA PHE A 140 17.55 -5.24 -7.48
C PHE A 140 17.41 -6.18 -6.26
N SER A 141 18.33 -7.13 -6.10
CA SER A 141 18.25 -8.13 -5.04
C SER A 141 18.53 -7.56 -3.64
N THR A 142 19.36 -6.53 -3.56
CA THR A 142 19.66 -5.80 -2.31
C THR A 142 19.70 -4.28 -2.55
N PRO A 143 19.63 -3.45 -1.49
CA PRO A 143 19.85 -2.01 -1.61
C PRO A 143 21.18 -1.64 -2.30
N GLU A 144 22.24 -2.37 -2.01
CA GLU A 144 23.56 -2.14 -2.61
C GLU A 144 23.56 -2.41 -4.12
N THR A 145 23.03 -3.57 -4.54
CA THR A 145 23.01 -3.93 -5.97
C THR A 145 22.11 -2.98 -6.77
N MET A 146 21.04 -2.46 -6.17
CA MET A 146 20.20 -1.44 -6.78
C MET A 146 20.97 -0.13 -6.98
N ASN A 147 21.74 0.33 -5.96
CA ASN A 147 22.56 1.53 -6.08
C ASN A 147 23.67 1.36 -7.14
N GLU A 148 24.34 0.19 -7.19
CA GLU A 148 25.31 -0.13 -8.23
C GLU A 148 24.68 -0.13 -9.63
N THR A 149 23.46 -0.66 -9.76
CA THR A 149 22.67 -0.63 -11.00
C THR A 149 22.41 0.79 -11.45
N PHE A 150 21.96 1.66 -10.54
CA PHE A 150 21.74 3.08 -10.83
C PHE A 150 23.04 3.79 -11.26
N ALA A 151 24.15 3.50 -10.60
CA ALA A 151 25.44 4.02 -10.99
C ALA A 151 25.90 3.55 -12.39
N LYS A 152 25.63 2.29 -12.76
CA LYS A 152 25.94 1.77 -14.10
C LYS A 152 25.07 2.43 -15.17
N LEU A 153 23.76 2.57 -14.94
CA LEU A 153 22.83 3.27 -15.83
C LEU A 153 23.29 4.72 -16.07
N SER A 154 23.55 5.47 -14.99
CA SER A 154 24.01 6.86 -15.08
C SER A 154 25.30 7.02 -15.88
N ARG A 155 26.27 6.11 -15.71
CA ARG A 155 27.53 6.13 -16.51
C ARG A 155 27.30 5.93 -18.01
N LYS A 156 26.18 5.33 -18.39
CA LYS A 156 25.77 5.16 -19.80
C LYS A 156 24.85 6.28 -20.30
N GLY A 157 24.64 7.33 -19.50
CA GLY A 157 23.74 8.43 -19.82
C GLY A 157 22.27 8.06 -19.79
N ILE A 158 21.91 6.94 -19.13
CA ILE A 158 20.53 6.52 -18.91
C ILE A 158 20.09 7.05 -17.56
N VAL A 159 18.96 7.76 -17.51
CA VAL A 159 18.36 8.22 -16.24
C VAL A 159 17.86 7.01 -15.47
N PRO A 160 18.36 6.73 -14.25
CA PRO A 160 18.02 5.51 -13.55
C PRO A 160 16.54 5.40 -13.22
N TRP A 161 15.92 6.43 -12.66
CA TRP A 161 14.55 6.33 -12.21
C TRP A 161 13.77 7.65 -12.26
N ALA A 162 12.44 7.56 -12.23
CA ALA A 162 11.53 8.60 -11.83
C ALA A 162 10.93 8.21 -10.46
N PHE A 163 10.81 9.18 -9.56
CA PHE A 163 10.26 8.97 -8.24
C PHE A 163 9.46 10.21 -7.80
N PRO A 164 8.25 10.05 -7.24
CA PRO A 164 7.45 11.16 -6.78
C PRO A 164 8.13 11.89 -5.63
N THR A 165 8.30 13.19 -5.79
CA THR A 165 8.93 14.07 -4.78
C THR A 165 8.07 15.29 -4.48
N LEU A 166 6.79 15.27 -4.86
CA LEU A 166 5.80 16.23 -4.37
C LEU A 166 5.60 16.05 -2.87
N HIS A 167 5.46 17.16 -2.16
CA HIS A 167 5.25 17.15 -0.71
C HIS A 167 3.92 16.52 -0.27
N SER A 168 3.01 16.25 -1.20
CA SER A 168 1.75 15.55 -0.96
C SER A 168 1.82 14.02 -1.15
N TYR A 169 2.98 13.47 -1.49
CA TYR A 169 3.13 12.03 -1.68
C TYR A 169 3.15 11.31 -0.33
N GLN A 170 2.28 10.33 -0.13
CA GLN A 170 2.00 9.72 1.18
C GLN A 170 2.41 8.23 1.28
N ASP A 171 3.11 7.67 0.28
CA ASP A 171 3.46 6.24 0.28
C ASP A 171 4.92 5.97 0.62
N LEU A 172 5.67 7.00 1.04
CA LEU A 172 7.09 6.88 1.32
C LEU A 172 7.41 5.88 2.43
N VAL A 173 6.60 5.85 3.48
CA VAL A 173 6.77 4.91 4.60
C VAL A 173 6.63 3.47 4.11
N HIS A 174 5.65 3.21 3.26
CA HIS A 174 5.39 1.88 2.71
C HIS A 174 6.56 1.41 1.84
N ILE A 175 7.05 2.28 0.96
CA ILE A 175 8.18 1.98 0.07
C ILE A 175 9.48 1.82 0.87
N ALA A 176 9.82 2.80 1.73
CA ALA A 176 11.05 2.79 2.51
C ALA A 176 11.14 1.63 3.50
N SER A 177 9.98 1.10 3.96
CA SER A 177 9.93 -0.06 4.86
C SER A 177 10.65 -1.28 4.30
N SER A 178 10.67 -1.45 2.97
CA SER A 178 11.39 -2.55 2.32
C SER A 178 12.90 -2.44 2.56
N TRP A 179 13.48 -1.23 2.42
CA TRP A 179 14.89 -0.98 2.72
C TRP A 179 15.21 -1.12 4.21
N VAL A 180 14.36 -0.61 5.09
CA VAL A 180 14.51 -0.77 6.55
C VAL A 180 14.56 -2.24 6.90
N ARG A 181 13.62 -3.04 6.39
CA ARG A 181 13.54 -4.48 6.65
C ARG A 181 14.64 -5.30 5.97
N ALA A 182 15.29 -4.78 4.92
CA ALA A 182 16.45 -5.43 4.29
C ALA A 182 17.61 -5.62 5.29
N TYR A 183 17.70 -4.76 6.32
CA TYR A 183 18.72 -4.84 7.36
C TYR A 183 18.17 -5.33 8.71
N GLY A 184 16.94 -5.84 8.73
CA GLY A 184 16.29 -6.30 9.96
C GLY A 184 15.76 -5.19 10.86
N GLY A 185 15.70 -3.94 10.35
CA GLY A 185 15.10 -2.80 11.05
C GLY A 185 13.58 -2.78 11.01
N GLU A 186 12.98 -1.98 11.88
CA GLU A 186 11.54 -1.67 11.91
C GLU A 186 11.35 -0.20 12.33
N PHE A 187 10.15 0.34 12.12
CA PHE A 187 9.82 1.70 12.57
C PHE A 187 9.38 1.76 14.02
N LEU A 188 8.65 0.73 14.47
CA LEU A 188 8.20 0.56 15.85
C LEU A 188 8.71 -0.77 16.42
N ALA A 189 8.97 -0.80 17.72
CA ALA A 189 9.24 -2.02 18.44
C ALA A 189 8.02 -2.95 18.48
N VAL A 190 8.23 -4.22 18.81
CA VAL A 190 7.18 -5.25 18.88
C VAL A 190 6.04 -4.88 19.85
N ASN A 191 6.32 -4.03 20.86
CA ASN A 191 5.28 -3.53 21.77
C ASN A 191 4.34 -2.50 21.11
N GLY A 192 4.64 -2.04 19.91
CA GLY A 192 3.82 -1.12 19.13
C GLY A 192 3.76 0.33 19.65
N VAL A 193 4.65 0.68 20.59
CA VAL A 193 4.67 2.01 21.25
C VAL A 193 6.00 2.71 21.06
N ASP A 194 7.12 1.99 21.20
CA ASP A 194 8.44 2.60 21.17
C ASP A 194 8.93 2.77 19.73
N PRO A 195 9.27 4.00 19.29
CA PRO A 195 9.95 4.21 18.01
C PRO A 195 11.34 3.55 18.03
N VAL A 196 11.71 2.89 16.95
CA VAL A 196 13.02 2.23 16.79
C VAL A 196 13.69 2.54 15.45
N PHE A 197 13.17 3.51 14.73
CA PHE A 197 13.69 3.85 13.39
C PHE A 197 15.03 4.59 13.41
N ALA A 198 15.53 5.05 14.57
CA ALA A 198 16.91 5.54 14.73
C ALA A 198 17.87 4.45 15.24
N ARG A 199 17.45 3.18 15.35
CA ARG A 199 18.40 2.08 15.57
C ARG A 199 19.26 1.83 14.34
N PRO A 200 20.50 1.31 14.52
CA PRO A 200 21.47 1.17 13.44
C PRO A 200 20.92 0.47 12.19
N GLU A 201 20.10 -0.57 12.36
CA GLU A 201 19.54 -1.35 11.27
C GLU A 201 18.54 -0.52 10.43
N ALA A 202 17.67 0.23 11.09
CA ALA A 202 16.69 1.08 10.41
C ALA A 202 17.36 2.30 9.77
N VAL A 203 18.33 2.93 10.45
CA VAL A 203 19.13 4.03 9.92
C VAL A 203 19.88 3.56 8.66
N GLN A 204 20.50 2.37 8.70
CA GLN A 204 21.19 1.80 7.54
C GLN A 204 20.23 1.62 6.36
N GLY A 205 19.04 1.08 6.58
CA GLY A 205 18.02 0.91 5.53
C GLY A 205 17.60 2.25 4.94
N LEU A 206 17.25 3.22 5.77
CA LEU A 206 16.83 4.55 5.33
C LEU A 206 17.94 5.30 4.60
N THR A 207 19.19 5.25 5.07
CA THR A 207 20.31 5.89 4.37
C THR A 207 20.52 5.29 2.99
N ARG A 208 20.41 3.96 2.83
CA ARG A 208 20.49 3.30 1.53
C ARG A 208 19.34 3.66 0.60
N PHE A 209 18.15 3.88 1.13
CA PHE A 209 17.03 4.41 0.34
C PHE A 209 17.32 5.81 -0.20
N PHE A 210 17.82 6.71 0.65
CA PHE A 210 18.14 8.08 0.25
C PHE A 210 19.41 8.19 -0.62
N ASP A 211 20.31 7.20 -0.62
CA ASP A 211 21.44 7.13 -1.56
C ASP A 211 21.00 7.05 -3.03
N LEU A 212 19.72 6.72 -3.30
CA LEU A 212 19.14 6.72 -4.65
C LEU A 212 18.70 8.12 -5.13
N PHE A 213 18.41 9.06 -4.22
CA PHE A 213 17.87 10.39 -4.55
C PHE A 213 18.82 11.23 -5.42
N PRO A 214 20.15 11.21 -5.24
CA PRO A 214 21.08 11.92 -6.13
C PRO A 214 20.97 11.54 -7.61
N TYR A 215 20.40 10.36 -7.94
CA TYR A 215 20.18 9.93 -9.32
C TYR A 215 18.93 10.58 -9.95
N LEU A 216 18.13 11.35 -9.21
CA LEU A 216 17.00 12.11 -9.75
C LEU A 216 17.51 13.42 -10.39
N PRO A 217 17.44 13.53 -11.73
CA PRO A 217 17.85 14.78 -12.39
C PRO A 217 16.89 15.92 -12.03
N PRO A 218 17.32 17.18 -12.07
CA PRO A 218 16.46 18.32 -11.76
C PRO A 218 15.14 18.36 -12.51
N SER A 219 15.11 17.88 -13.75
CA SER A 219 13.89 17.83 -14.59
C SER A 219 12.82 16.85 -14.11
N LEU A 220 13.18 15.88 -13.27
CA LEU A 220 12.26 14.87 -12.72
C LEU A 220 12.00 15.05 -11.21
N ARG A 221 12.34 16.23 -10.65
CA ARG A 221 12.02 16.58 -9.26
C ARG A 221 10.69 17.31 -9.17
N GLY A 222 9.96 17.12 -8.06
CA GLY A 222 8.65 17.72 -7.84
C GLY A 222 7.54 17.13 -8.70
N LEU A 223 7.72 15.92 -9.22
CA LEU A 223 6.72 15.22 -10.02
C LEU A 223 5.71 14.47 -9.12
N SER A 224 4.48 14.35 -9.62
CA SER A 224 3.45 13.48 -9.10
C SER A 224 3.72 12.00 -9.49
N VAL A 225 2.97 11.08 -8.89
CA VAL A 225 2.99 9.65 -9.27
C VAL A 225 2.68 9.51 -10.76
N GLU A 226 1.61 10.13 -11.24
CA GLU A 226 1.20 10.08 -12.65
C GLU A 226 2.30 10.62 -13.58
N ALA A 227 2.94 11.76 -13.26
CA ALA A 227 4.01 12.32 -14.08
C ALA A 227 5.24 11.41 -14.13
N CYS A 228 5.58 10.73 -13.02
CA CYS A 228 6.65 9.73 -12.99
C CYS A 228 6.32 8.52 -13.86
N THR A 229 5.08 8.02 -13.76
CA THR A 229 4.58 6.90 -14.58
C THR A 229 4.64 7.25 -16.08
N GLN A 230 4.22 8.45 -16.45
CA GLN A 230 4.31 8.93 -17.84
C GLN A 230 5.76 9.06 -18.32
N ALA A 231 6.68 9.57 -17.49
CA ALA A 231 8.10 9.68 -17.83
C ALA A 231 8.70 8.28 -18.11
N PHE A 232 8.39 7.30 -17.26
CA PHE A 232 8.79 5.91 -17.48
C PHE A 232 8.17 5.32 -18.75
N ALA A 233 6.86 5.54 -18.99
CA ALA A 233 6.16 5.05 -20.17
C ALA A 233 6.76 5.62 -21.47
N ARG A 234 7.22 6.87 -21.47
CA ARG A 234 7.93 7.49 -22.61
C ARG A 234 9.37 7.01 -22.76
N GLY A 235 9.88 6.16 -21.86
CA GLY A 235 11.26 5.68 -21.88
C GLY A 235 12.31 6.71 -21.43
N GLU A 236 11.90 7.70 -20.66
CA GLU A 236 12.81 8.72 -20.12
C GLU A 236 13.63 8.18 -18.95
N THR A 237 13.18 7.08 -18.30
CA THR A 237 13.84 6.45 -17.16
C THR A 237 13.87 4.94 -17.29
N ALA A 238 14.84 4.29 -16.62
CA ALA A 238 15.02 2.84 -16.65
C ALA A 238 14.14 2.11 -15.61
N VAL A 239 13.79 2.77 -14.51
CA VAL A 239 13.10 2.18 -13.36
C VAL A 239 11.97 3.11 -12.88
N LEU A 240 10.88 2.49 -12.44
CA LEU A 240 9.75 3.12 -11.74
C LEU A 240 9.39 2.26 -10.52
N ILE A 241 9.04 2.90 -9.40
CA ILE A 241 8.39 2.23 -8.25
C ILE A 241 6.92 2.61 -8.24
N GLY A 242 6.05 1.64 -8.12
CA GLY A 242 4.61 1.83 -8.08
C GLY A 242 3.86 0.59 -7.66
N GLY A 243 2.55 0.66 -7.55
CA GLY A 243 1.71 -0.51 -7.31
C GLY A 243 1.77 -1.51 -8.46
N ILE A 244 1.61 -2.79 -8.17
CA ILE A 244 1.73 -3.84 -9.20
C ILE A 244 0.65 -3.74 -10.28
N GLU A 245 -0.49 -3.14 -9.98
CA GLU A 245 -1.60 -2.86 -10.89
C GLU A 245 -1.18 -1.95 -12.07
N LEU A 246 -0.15 -1.13 -11.90
CA LEU A 246 0.40 -0.31 -12.98
C LEU A 246 0.96 -1.14 -14.15
N ALA A 247 1.18 -2.44 -13.98
CA ALA A 247 1.68 -3.30 -15.07
C ALA A 247 0.75 -3.23 -16.30
N ASP A 248 -0.55 -3.39 -16.08
CA ASP A 248 -1.55 -3.34 -17.14
C ASP A 248 -1.71 -1.93 -17.71
N GLU A 249 -1.73 -0.92 -16.86
CA GLU A 249 -1.80 0.48 -17.28
C GLU A 249 -0.63 0.87 -18.17
N LEU A 250 0.59 0.45 -17.81
CA LEU A 250 1.79 0.71 -18.61
C LEU A 250 1.73 0.03 -19.97
N LEU A 251 1.18 -1.19 -20.06
CA LEU A 251 1.06 -1.91 -21.33
C LEU A 251 0.06 -1.28 -22.31
N ILE A 252 -1.04 -0.70 -21.80
CA ILE A 252 -2.07 -0.06 -22.63
C ILE A 252 -1.90 1.46 -22.75
N SER A 253 -0.96 2.06 -22.00
CA SER A 253 -0.74 3.50 -22.00
C SER A 253 -0.53 4.05 -23.42
N PRO A 254 -1.16 5.18 -23.77
CA PRO A 254 -0.91 5.85 -25.05
C PRO A 254 0.50 6.42 -25.16
N TYR A 255 1.20 6.58 -24.04
CA TYR A 255 2.59 7.03 -23.97
C TYR A 255 3.60 5.88 -24.10
N ALA A 256 3.15 4.61 -23.99
CA ALA A 256 4.03 3.47 -24.06
C ALA A 256 4.51 3.22 -25.50
N SER A 257 5.82 3.25 -25.69
CA SER A 257 6.45 2.81 -26.93
C SER A 257 6.35 1.28 -27.09
N GLN A 258 6.57 0.79 -28.33
CA GLN A 258 6.68 -0.65 -28.56
C GLN A 258 7.84 -1.25 -27.76
N ASP A 259 8.98 -0.54 -27.71
CA ASP A 259 10.17 -0.97 -26.93
C ASP A 259 9.84 -1.12 -25.45
N LEU A 260 8.98 -0.25 -24.86
CA LEU A 260 8.54 -0.42 -23.48
C LEU A 260 7.76 -1.73 -23.33
N ARG A 261 6.77 -1.96 -24.18
CA ARG A 261 5.90 -3.16 -24.09
C ARG A 261 6.70 -4.46 -24.20
N GLU A 262 7.72 -4.49 -25.05
CA GLU A 262 8.57 -5.66 -25.26
C GLU A 262 9.59 -5.87 -24.14
N ASN A 263 9.99 -4.80 -23.44
CA ASN A 263 11.09 -4.81 -22.46
C ASN A 263 10.64 -4.51 -21.02
N LEU A 264 9.34 -4.30 -20.78
CA LEU A 264 8.80 -4.11 -19.45
C LEU A 264 8.94 -5.38 -18.62
N ALA A 265 9.42 -5.22 -17.40
CA ALA A 265 9.48 -6.28 -16.42
C ALA A 265 9.23 -5.74 -15.01
N VAL A 266 8.88 -6.64 -14.11
CA VAL A 266 8.53 -6.34 -12.72
C VAL A 266 9.39 -7.18 -11.79
N THR A 267 9.76 -6.63 -10.62
CA THR A 267 10.39 -7.37 -9.52
C THR A 267 10.05 -6.75 -8.18
N THR A 268 10.33 -7.44 -7.09
CA THR A 268 10.15 -6.89 -5.73
C THR A 268 11.11 -5.74 -5.48
N LEU A 269 10.72 -4.82 -4.58
CA LEU A 269 11.66 -3.90 -3.96
C LEU A 269 12.76 -4.68 -3.22
N PRO A 270 13.98 -4.13 -3.04
CA PRO A 270 15.02 -4.78 -2.27
C PRO A 270 14.59 -4.93 -0.80
N GLY A 271 14.77 -6.14 -0.24
CA GLY A 271 14.37 -6.46 1.13
C GLY A 271 13.01 -7.12 1.25
N VAL A 272 12.24 -6.78 2.29
CA VAL A 272 10.94 -7.39 2.57
C VAL A 272 9.82 -6.45 2.13
N PRO A 273 9.01 -6.84 1.14
CA PRO A 273 7.94 -5.99 0.63
C PRO A 273 6.91 -5.65 1.70
N TRP A 274 6.40 -4.43 1.64
CA TRP A 274 5.21 -4.08 2.40
C TRP A 274 3.97 -4.63 1.71
N ILE A 275 3.01 -5.12 2.51
CA ILE A 275 1.67 -5.44 2.10
C ILE A 275 0.71 -4.65 2.97
N GLY A 276 -0.12 -3.86 2.34
CA GLY A 276 -1.28 -3.21 2.92
C GLY A 276 -2.54 -3.57 2.16
N GLY A 277 -3.48 -2.66 2.12
CA GLY A 277 -4.72 -2.80 1.40
C GLY A 277 -5.89 -2.34 2.25
N ASP A 278 -7.09 -2.79 1.90
CA ASP A 278 -8.32 -2.35 2.50
C ASP A 278 -9.09 -3.49 3.14
N HIS A 279 -9.80 -3.12 4.19
CA HIS A 279 -10.70 -4.00 4.91
C HIS A 279 -12.13 -3.51 4.81
N LEU A 280 -13.08 -4.43 5.01
CA LEU A 280 -14.48 -4.15 5.24
C LEU A 280 -14.75 -4.18 6.73
N ALA A 281 -15.35 -3.11 7.24
CA ALA A 281 -15.71 -2.98 8.65
C ALA A 281 -17.22 -2.72 8.79
N ILE A 282 -17.86 -3.39 9.75
CA ILE A 282 -19.24 -3.13 10.15
C ILE A 282 -19.23 -2.23 11.38
N TRP A 283 -20.04 -1.19 11.38
CA TRP A 283 -20.14 -0.22 12.46
C TRP A 283 -21.20 -0.62 13.48
N LYS A 284 -21.01 -0.27 14.74
CA LYS A 284 -21.92 -0.70 15.83
C LYS A 284 -23.35 -0.18 15.73
N ASN A 285 -23.58 0.93 15.03
CA ASN A 285 -24.91 1.48 14.84
C ASN A 285 -25.87 0.54 14.10
N VAL A 286 -25.39 -0.48 13.37
CA VAL A 286 -26.26 -1.50 12.74
C VAL A 286 -27.03 -2.36 13.77
N HIS A 287 -26.54 -2.49 15.00
CA HIS A 287 -27.19 -3.28 16.05
C HIS A 287 -28.58 -2.75 16.45
N THR A 288 -28.92 -1.53 16.06
CA THR A 288 -30.23 -0.95 16.34
C THR A 288 -31.36 -1.56 15.50
N ASP A 289 -31.00 -2.23 14.39
CA ASP A 289 -31.94 -2.90 13.49
C ASP A 289 -31.37 -4.26 13.04
N PRO A 290 -31.95 -5.39 13.52
CA PRO A 290 -31.48 -6.74 13.15
C PRO A 290 -31.53 -7.04 11.65
N ALA A 291 -32.48 -6.45 10.91
CA ALA A 291 -32.54 -6.64 9.46
C ALA A 291 -31.41 -5.92 8.76
N LEU A 292 -31.06 -4.72 9.21
CA LEU A 292 -29.93 -3.94 8.71
C LEU A 292 -28.60 -4.63 9.05
N GLU A 293 -28.46 -5.16 10.27
CA GLU A 293 -27.26 -5.91 10.68
C GLU A 293 -27.03 -7.13 9.80
N LYS A 294 -28.12 -7.89 9.52
CA LYS A 294 -28.03 -9.04 8.62
C LYS A 294 -27.51 -8.64 7.22
N VAL A 295 -28.11 -7.62 6.62
CA VAL A 295 -27.70 -7.15 5.28
C VAL A 295 -26.25 -6.63 5.29
N ALA A 296 -25.79 -6.01 6.37
CA ALA A 296 -24.42 -5.57 6.52
C ALA A 296 -23.43 -6.76 6.55
N ILE A 297 -23.79 -7.84 7.25
CA ILE A 297 -23.00 -9.09 7.29
C ILE A 297 -22.98 -9.74 5.90
N ASP A 298 -24.15 -9.88 5.27
CA ASP A 298 -24.30 -10.47 3.93
C ASP A 298 -23.46 -9.70 2.89
N LEU A 299 -23.43 -8.36 2.97
CA LEU A 299 -22.59 -7.54 2.09
C LEU A 299 -21.09 -7.82 2.29
N VAL A 300 -20.63 -7.91 3.53
CA VAL A 300 -19.22 -8.23 3.81
C VAL A 300 -18.87 -9.63 3.32
N GLN A 301 -19.75 -10.62 3.55
CA GLN A 301 -19.58 -11.99 3.06
C GLN A 301 -19.51 -12.03 1.52
N TYR A 302 -20.42 -11.32 0.85
CA TYR A 302 -20.44 -11.22 -0.61
C TYR A 302 -19.15 -10.63 -1.17
N LEU A 303 -18.71 -9.47 -0.63
CA LEU A 303 -17.49 -8.80 -1.09
C LEU A 303 -16.21 -9.55 -0.73
N ALA A 304 -16.23 -10.34 0.36
CA ALA A 304 -15.12 -11.18 0.78
C ALA A 304 -15.12 -12.57 0.11
N ALA A 305 -16.13 -12.93 -0.67
CA ALA A 305 -16.18 -14.19 -1.39
C ALA A 305 -15.12 -14.28 -2.49
N CYS A 306 -14.58 -15.48 -2.73
CA CYS A 306 -13.53 -15.71 -3.71
C CYS A 306 -13.95 -15.24 -5.11
N ASP A 307 -15.11 -15.67 -5.58
CA ASP A 307 -15.59 -15.34 -6.93
C ASP A 307 -15.79 -13.82 -7.10
N THR A 308 -16.27 -13.14 -6.05
CA THR A 308 -16.44 -11.68 -6.07
C THR A 308 -15.10 -10.96 -6.16
N GLN A 309 -14.09 -11.40 -5.39
CA GLN A 309 -12.75 -10.79 -5.45
C GLN A 309 -12.06 -11.09 -6.79
N VAL A 310 -12.23 -12.29 -7.35
CA VAL A 310 -11.76 -12.63 -8.71
C VAL A 310 -12.42 -11.74 -9.77
N GLN A 311 -13.73 -11.52 -9.65
CA GLN A 311 -14.44 -10.62 -10.57
C GLN A 311 -13.97 -9.17 -10.40
N PHE A 312 -13.72 -8.72 -9.17
CA PHE A 312 -13.23 -7.36 -8.89
C PHE A 312 -11.84 -7.14 -9.48
N PHE A 313 -10.94 -8.15 -9.40
CA PHE A 313 -9.66 -8.09 -10.10
C PHE A 313 -9.85 -7.99 -11.61
N LYS A 314 -10.66 -8.87 -12.20
CA LYS A 314 -10.87 -8.89 -13.66
C LYS A 314 -11.50 -7.62 -14.24
N SER A 315 -12.33 -6.93 -13.47
CA SER A 315 -13.04 -5.72 -13.92
C SER A 315 -12.37 -4.41 -13.52
N GLY A 316 -11.60 -4.40 -12.43
CA GLY A 316 -11.02 -3.19 -11.85
C GLY A 316 -9.53 -3.31 -11.51
N ASN A 317 -8.88 -4.42 -11.84
CA ASN A 317 -7.47 -4.69 -11.52
C ASN A 317 -7.13 -4.53 -10.02
N VAL A 318 -8.09 -4.84 -9.14
CA VAL A 318 -7.94 -4.73 -7.68
C VAL A 318 -7.51 -6.05 -7.11
N LEU A 319 -6.33 -6.09 -6.49
CA LEU A 319 -5.75 -7.33 -5.96
C LEU A 319 -6.58 -7.94 -4.83
N PRO A 320 -6.91 -9.24 -4.90
CA PRO A 320 -7.69 -9.92 -3.88
C PRO A 320 -6.89 -10.12 -2.58
N ALA A 321 -7.55 -9.99 -1.42
CA ALA A 321 -6.98 -10.39 -0.13
C ALA A 321 -7.04 -11.91 0.09
N ARG A 322 -7.78 -12.65 -0.72
CA ARG A 322 -7.92 -14.10 -0.64
C ARG A 322 -6.83 -14.83 -1.40
N LEU A 323 -6.25 -15.85 -0.77
CA LEU A 323 -5.22 -16.68 -1.39
C LEU A 323 -5.78 -17.58 -2.52
N ASP A 324 -6.98 -18.13 -2.34
CA ASP A 324 -7.62 -19.01 -3.31
C ASP A 324 -8.03 -18.29 -4.62
N ALA A 325 -8.17 -16.97 -4.57
CA ALA A 325 -8.42 -16.17 -5.77
C ALA A 325 -7.22 -16.12 -6.73
N TYR A 326 -5.99 -16.20 -6.21
CA TYR A 326 -4.78 -16.17 -7.06
C TYR A 326 -4.63 -17.35 -8.01
N ALA A 327 -5.35 -18.43 -7.79
CA ALA A 327 -5.43 -19.55 -8.72
C ALA A 327 -6.36 -19.29 -9.92
N GLN A 328 -7.13 -18.19 -9.91
CA GLN A 328 -8.18 -17.87 -10.87
C GLN A 328 -7.98 -16.52 -11.59
N ILE A 329 -6.88 -15.83 -11.26
CA ILE A 329 -6.50 -14.55 -11.89
C ILE A 329 -5.21 -14.71 -12.68
N GLU A 330 -5.06 -13.90 -13.72
CA GLU A 330 -3.91 -13.89 -14.59
C GLU A 330 -3.33 -12.47 -14.62
N PHE A 331 -2.00 -12.38 -14.59
CA PHE A 331 -1.27 -11.13 -14.75
C PHE A 331 -0.80 -10.99 -16.19
N SER A 332 -0.82 -9.78 -16.73
CA SER A 332 -0.41 -9.50 -18.13
C SER A 332 1.09 -9.71 -18.38
N LEU A 333 1.90 -9.82 -17.33
CA LEU A 333 3.32 -10.10 -17.40
C LEU A 333 3.69 -11.29 -16.52
N ASP A 334 4.44 -12.26 -17.06
CA ASP A 334 4.97 -13.40 -16.28
C ASP A 334 5.78 -12.93 -15.07
N THR A 335 6.58 -11.87 -15.24
CA THR A 335 7.37 -11.29 -14.14
C THR A 335 6.51 -10.65 -13.06
N ALA A 336 5.32 -10.15 -13.37
CA ALA A 336 4.36 -9.65 -12.37
C ALA A 336 3.78 -10.82 -11.56
N TYR A 337 3.43 -11.92 -12.23
CA TYR A 337 2.98 -13.14 -11.55
C TYR A 337 4.06 -13.68 -10.60
N GLU A 338 5.30 -13.88 -11.08
CA GLU A 338 6.42 -14.38 -10.28
C GLU A 338 6.70 -13.46 -9.08
N THR A 339 6.67 -12.14 -9.31
CA THR A 339 6.85 -11.13 -8.27
C THR A 339 5.76 -11.21 -7.22
N MET A 340 4.49 -11.34 -7.66
CA MET A 340 3.37 -11.45 -6.74
C MET A 340 3.45 -12.73 -5.91
N GLN A 341 3.81 -13.87 -6.49
CA GLN A 341 4.00 -15.12 -5.74
C GLN A 341 5.04 -14.96 -4.62
N LYS A 342 6.14 -14.24 -4.89
CA LYS A 342 7.16 -13.94 -3.88
C LYS A 342 6.62 -13.02 -2.78
N ILE A 343 5.86 -11.97 -3.16
CA ILE A 343 5.27 -11.02 -2.22
C ILE A 343 4.26 -11.71 -1.29
N LEU A 344 3.41 -12.59 -1.82
CA LEU A 344 2.44 -13.35 -1.02
C LEU A 344 3.11 -14.21 0.06
N GLN A 345 4.35 -14.67 -0.17
CA GLN A 345 5.11 -15.50 0.77
C GLN A 345 5.92 -14.68 1.78
N THR A 346 6.45 -13.53 1.37
CA THR A 346 7.46 -12.80 2.15
C THR A 346 7.02 -11.44 2.65
N GLY A 347 5.96 -10.88 2.06
CA GLY A 347 5.49 -9.55 2.38
C GLY A 347 4.96 -9.42 3.81
N ARG A 348 5.14 -8.24 4.40
CA ARG A 348 4.73 -7.96 5.78
C ARG A 348 3.91 -6.68 5.87
N PRO A 349 2.87 -6.64 6.73
CA PRO A 349 2.12 -5.42 6.99
C PRO A 349 2.88 -4.48 7.92
N HIS A 350 2.33 -3.29 8.12
CA HIS A 350 2.65 -2.49 9.30
C HIS A 350 1.90 -3.04 10.53
N PRO A 351 2.43 -2.83 11.75
CA PRO A 351 1.82 -3.41 12.94
C PRO A 351 0.43 -2.81 13.21
N PRO A 352 -0.59 -3.64 13.56
CA PRO A 352 -1.94 -3.18 13.86
C PRO A 352 -2.02 -2.56 15.26
N VAL A 353 -1.38 -1.40 15.42
CA VAL A 353 -1.32 -0.67 16.69
C VAL A 353 -2.13 0.62 16.64
N ARG A 354 -2.66 1.01 17.78
CA ARG A 354 -3.61 2.14 17.92
C ARG A 354 -3.10 3.48 17.39
N LEU A 355 -1.81 3.72 17.54
CA LEU A 355 -1.20 4.99 17.16
C LEU A 355 -0.52 4.95 15.79
N TRP A 356 -0.65 3.83 15.04
CA TRP A 356 0.07 3.68 13.78
C TRP A 356 -0.14 4.86 12.83
N ARG A 357 -1.38 5.28 12.59
CA ARG A 357 -1.66 6.39 11.66
C ARG A 357 -0.96 7.70 12.07
N ARG A 358 -0.79 7.94 13.38
CA ARG A 358 -0.03 9.10 13.88
C ARG A 358 1.47 8.94 13.64
N VAL A 359 2.00 7.75 13.88
CA VAL A 359 3.40 7.40 13.62
C VAL A 359 3.68 7.47 12.13
N GLU A 360 2.81 6.92 11.31
CA GLU A 360 2.91 6.94 9.86
C GLU A 360 2.97 8.37 9.32
N ALA A 361 2.04 9.24 9.71
CA ALA A 361 2.06 10.65 9.28
C ALA A 361 3.37 11.36 9.69
N PHE A 362 3.88 11.08 10.88
CA PHE A 362 5.15 11.64 11.33
C PHE A 362 6.36 11.10 10.53
N LEU A 363 6.35 9.81 10.18
CA LEU A 363 7.37 9.21 9.34
C LEU A 363 7.31 9.74 7.90
N GLU A 364 6.11 9.96 7.37
CA GLU A 364 5.93 10.57 6.05
C GLU A 364 6.57 11.98 6.00
N ASP A 365 6.27 12.83 6.97
CA ASP A 365 6.86 14.17 7.08
C ASP A 365 8.40 14.07 7.16
N MET A 366 8.92 13.18 7.99
CA MET A 366 10.36 12.95 8.13
C MET A 366 11.01 12.54 6.80
N LEU A 367 10.43 11.57 6.11
CA LEU A 367 10.99 11.04 4.86
C LEU A 367 10.95 12.09 3.74
N LEU A 368 9.88 12.87 3.64
CA LEU A 368 9.75 13.99 2.71
C LEU A 368 10.80 15.09 2.99
N ASP A 369 11.01 15.42 4.25
CA ASP A 369 11.99 16.43 4.66
C ASP A 369 13.43 15.96 4.37
N ILE A 370 13.76 14.70 4.64
CA ILE A 370 15.07 14.09 4.33
C ILE A 370 15.29 14.12 2.81
N GLY A 371 14.32 13.61 2.02
CA GLY A 371 14.42 13.63 0.56
C GLY A 371 14.65 15.02 0.00
N SER A 372 13.89 16.00 0.48
CA SER A 372 14.05 17.40 0.12
C SER A 372 15.42 17.96 0.51
N ALA A 373 15.95 17.61 1.69
CA ALA A 373 17.27 18.07 2.14
C ALA A 373 18.39 17.46 1.29
N VAL A 374 18.32 16.17 0.95
CA VAL A 374 19.28 15.47 0.07
C VAL A 374 19.30 16.14 -1.32
N LEU A 375 18.15 16.40 -1.91
CA LEU A 375 18.08 17.01 -3.24
C LEU A 375 18.55 18.48 -3.27
N ARG A 376 18.46 19.20 -2.15
CA ARG A 376 18.97 20.59 -2.04
C ARG A 376 20.46 20.68 -1.75
N GLN A 377 21.09 19.63 -1.21
CA GLN A 377 22.48 19.62 -0.77
C GLN A 377 23.30 18.55 -1.50
N PRO A 378 23.44 18.61 -2.84
CA PRO A 378 24.07 17.54 -3.64
C PRO A 378 25.56 17.33 -3.36
N SER A 379 26.22 18.25 -2.65
CA SER A 379 27.63 18.16 -2.24
C SER A 379 27.83 17.40 -0.91
N VAL A 380 26.75 17.15 -0.16
CA VAL A 380 26.78 16.40 1.11
C VAL A 380 26.29 14.97 0.84
N PRO A 381 26.98 13.93 1.34
CA PRO A 381 26.50 12.57 1.21
C PRO A 381 25.07 12.41 1.73
N ALA A 382 24.22 11.76 0.95
CA ALA A 382 22.81 11.55 1.32
C ALA A 382 22.67 10.82 2.68
N ALA A 383 23.55 9.83 2.93
CA ALA A 383 23.60 9.11 4.19
C ALA A 383 23.85 10.02 5.40
N GLU A 384 24.74 11.00 5.29
CA GLU A 384 25.04 11.95 6.39
C GLU A 384 23.84 12.83 6.72
N ILE A 385 23.14 13.33 5.70
CA ILE A 385 21.93 14.12 5.88
C ILE A 385 20.84 13.28 6.54
N ALA A 386 20.59 12.07 6.01
CA ALA A 386 19.57 11.19 6.48
C ALA A 386 19.79 10.77 7.96
N GLU A 387 20.99 10.28 8.29
CA GLU A 387 21.33 9.84 9.66
C GLU A 387 21.10 10.94 10.69
N ARG A 388 21.60 12.15 10.42
CA ARG A 388 21.42 13.29 11.34
C ARG A 388 19.94 13.63 11.54
N MET A 389 19.14 13.64 10.47
CA MET A 389 17.74 13.99 10.55
C MET A 389 16.92 12.90 11.24
N ILE A 390 17.17 11.62 10.96
CA ILE A 390 16.47 10.48 11.58
C ILE A 390 16.59 10.53 13.11
N ILE A 391 17.80 10.76 13.63
CA ILE A 391 18.04 10.85 15.08
C ILE A 391 17.22 12.00 15.70
N SER A 392 17.26 13.18 15.07
CA SER A 392 16.48 14.33 15.55
C SER A 392 14.97 14.10 15.55
N TYR A 393 14.45 13.41 14.52
CA TYR A 393 13.03 13.10 14.43
C TYR A 393 12.59 12.04 15.46
N GLU A 394 13.40 11.02 15.74
CA GLU A 394 13.06 10.02 16.77
C GLU A 394 12.94 10.64 18.16
N GLU A 395 13.86 11.52 18.55
CA GLU A 395 13.80 12.26 19.81
C GLU A 395 12.48 13.03 19.95
N ASN A 396 12.05 13.70 18.88
CA ASN A 396 10.80 14.43 18.83
C ASN A 396 9.57 13.52 18.95
N LEU A 397 9.51 12.42 18.19
CA LEU A 397 8.40 11.47 18.25
C LEU A 397 8.30 10.80 19.63
N SER A 398 9.43 10.38 20.19
CA SER A 398 9.49 9.79 21.53
C SER A 398 8.95 10.73 22.60
N ALA A 399 9.22 12.02 22.51
CA ALA A 399 8.67 13.03 23.41
C ALA A 399 7.15 13.21 23.26
N VAL A 400 6.62 13.02 22.06
CA VAL A 400 5.18 13.13 21.75
C VAL A 400 4.39 11.90 22.21
N LEU A 401 4.94 10.69 22.03
CA LEU A 401 4.26 9.43 22.39
C LEU A 401 4.23 9.17 23.90
N LYS A 402 5.13 9.78 24.67
CA LYS A 402 5.18 9.69 26.16
C LYS A 402 4.19 10.62 26.88
N ARG A 403 3.54 11.53 26.17
CA ARG A 403 2.50 12.44 26.67
C ARG A 403 1.10 11.85 26.44
#